data_188d07d7a121646555305644d10a57d0
#
_entry.id   188d07d7a121646555305644d10a57d0
#
_cell.length_a   1.000
_cell.length_b   1.000
_cell.length_c   1.000
_cell.angle_alpha   90.00
_cell.angle_beta   90.00
_cell.angle_gamma   90.00
#
_symmetry.space_group_name_H-M   'P 1'
#
loop_
_entity.id
_entity.type
_entity.pdbx_description
1 polymer ?
#
loop_
_entity_poly.entity_id
_entity_poly.type
_entity_poly.pdbx_seq_one_letter_code
_entity_poly.pdbx_strand_id
1 'polypeptide(L)'
;MEHNRCPYEKAILSTRFLCGKAMHQYIGERTAVACRSEDARQDCVTLLRLLRDHSRFVLKVTDTARELPFGKEMKIIFGVLVALQALLTVLNPGTNDDIHTLVHEARRCYGSLESLPGQQMVRYIAASRPGRRGPRG
;
A
#
# COMPACT_ATOMS: atom_id res chain seq x y z
N MET A 1 11.00 15.36 7.59
CA MET A 1 9.83 16.11 7.42
C MET A 1 8.66 15.24 7.23
N GLU A 2 7.64 15.55 7.96
CA GLU A 2 6.49 14.69 7.94
C GLU A 2 5.73 14.71 6.63
N HIS A 3 5.78 15.83 5.95
CA HIS A 3 4.94 15.99 4.76
C HIS A 3 5.40 15.17 3.55
N ASN A 4 6.60 14.61 3.58
CA ASN A 4 7.02 13.75 2.49
C ASN A 4 7.16 12.29 2.93
N ARG A 5 6.54 11.94 4.03
CA ARG A 5 6.59 10.59 4.55
C ARG A 5 5.86 9.62 3.63
N CYS A 6 6.42 8.45 3.46
CA CYS A 6 5.84 7.45 2.58
C CYS A 6 4.60 6.82 3.20
N PRO A 7 3.47 6.80 2.50
CA PRO A 7 2.27 6.16 3.05
C PRO A 7 2.41 4.66 3.24
N TYR A 8 3.34 4.03 2.53
CA TYR A 8 3.57 2.59 2.67
C TYR A 8 4.84 2.29 3.47
N GLU A 9 5.24 3.22 4.32
CA GLU A 9 6.45 3.08 5.10
C GLU A 9 6.54 1.74 5.83
N LYS A 10 5.44 1.29 6.40
CA LYS A 10 5.45 0.04 7.16
C LYS A 10 5.78 -1.17 6.28
N ALA A 11 5.30 -1.16 5.05
CA ALA A 11 5.59 -2.26 4.14
C ALA A 11 7.06 -2.26 3.73
N ILE A 12 7.63 -1.08 3.55
CA ILE A 12 9.03 -0.97 3.17
C ILE A 12 9.93 -1.38 4.34
N LEU A 13 9.61 -0.92 5.53
CA LEU A 13 10.41 -1.25 6.70
C LEU A 13 10.34 -2.73 7.05
N SER A 14 9.26 -3.41 6.64
CA SER A 14 9.16 -4.85 6.86
C SER A 14 9.97 -5.64 5.86
N THR A 15 10.53 -4.99 4.86
CA THR A 15 11.31 -5.56 3.77
C THR A 15 10.51 -6.45 2.81
N ARG A 16 9.20 -6.46 2.94
CA ARG A 16 8.37 -7.22 2.01
C ARG A 16 8.19 -6.50 0.68
N PHE A 17 8.34 -5.18 0.69
CA PHE A 17 8.24 -4.37 -0.52
C PHE A 17 9.37 -3.37 -0.57
N LEU A 18 9.67 -2.89 -1.74
CA LEU A 18 10.71 -1.90 -1.98
C LEU A 18 10.07 -0.74 -2.72
N CYS A 19 10.79 0.34 -2.88
CA CYS A 19 10.30 1.44 -3.69
C CYS A 19 11.49 2.25 -4.22
N GLY A 20 11.54 2.42 -5.52
CA GLY A 20 12.63 3.17 -6.13
C GLY A 20 12.66 4.64 -5.76
N LYS A 21 11.55 5.15 -5.22
CA LYS A 21 11.49 6.55 -4.77
C LYS A 21 11.68 6.68 -3.27
N ALA A 22 11.89 5.59 -2.58
CA ALA A 22 12.01 5.63 -1.12
C ALA A 22 13.37 6.14 -0.69
N MET A 23 13.38 6.87 0.40
CA MET A 23 14.58 7.41 0.97
C MET A 23 14.51 7.11 2.47
N HIS A 24 15.36 6.23 2.93
CA HIS A 24 15.37 5.88 4.34
C HIS A 24 16.04 6.98 5.14
N GLN A 25 15.47 7.32 6.27
CA GLN A 25 15.97 8.37 7.13
C GLN A 25 16.13 7.80 8.53
N TYR A 26 17.22 8.17 9.17
CA TYR A 26 17.49 7.68 10.51
C TYR A 26 17.40 8.87 11.46
N ILE A 27 16.38 8.85 12.31
CA ILE A 27 16.13 9.93 13.23
C ILE A 27 16.24 9.38 14.64
N GLY A 28 17.37 9.63 15.27
CA GLY A 28 17.63 9.03 16.56
C GLY A 28 17.69 7.53 16.40
N GLU A 29 16.87 6.80 17.13
CA GLU A 29 16.85 5.36 17.05
C GLU A 29 15.76 4.86 16.11
N ARG A 30 15.07 5.77 15.45
CA ARG A 30 13.97 5.38 14.57
C ARG A 30 14.40 5.45 13.13
N THR A 31 13.82 4.58 12.32
CA THR A 31 13.99 4.63 10.88
C THR A 31 12.66 5.07 10.28
N ALA A 32 12.72 6.00 9.39
CA ALA A 32 11.53 6.46 8.68
C ALA A 32 11.80 6.38 7.18
N VAL A 33 10.75 6.43 6.38
CA VAL A 33 10.88 6.40 4.93
C VAL A 33 10.19 7.61 4.35
N ALA A 34 10.92 8.37 3.55
CA ALA A 34 10.36 9.52 2.83
C ALA A 34 10.32 9.20 1.36
N CYS A 35 9.52 9.93 0.62
CA CYS A 35 9.40 9.77 -0.81
C CYS A 35 10.15 10.89 -1.52
N ARG A 36 10.95 10.54 -2.54
CA ARG A 36 11.69 11.54 -3.28
C ARG A 36 10.85 12.29 -4.29
N SER A 37 9.71 11.75 -4.66
CA SER A 37 8.86 12.35 -5.67
C SER A 37 7.51 12.69 -5.06
N GLU A 38 7.18 13.96 -5.06
CA GLU A 38 5.89 14.38 -4.51
C GLU A 38 4.74 13.86 -5.37
N ASP A 39 4.91 13.83 -6.67
CA ASP A 39 3.85 13.30 -7.55
C ASP A 39 3.60 11.82 -7.26
N ALA A 40 4.66 11.04 -7.11
CA ALA A 40 4.50 9.63 -6.81
C ALA A 40 3.87 9.45 -5.44
N ARG A 41 4.27 10.28 -4.48
CA ARG A 41 3.71 10.21 -3.15
C ARG A 41 2.21 10.49 -3.15
N GLN A 42 1.78 11.48 -3.93
CA GLN A 42 0.37 11.81 -4.02
C GLN A 42 -0.44 10.66 -4.61
N ASP A 43 0.10 9.97 -5.60
CA ASP A 43 -0.57 8.80 -6.15
C ASP A 43 -0.72 7.72 -5.08
N CYS A 44 0.31 7.49 -4.28
CA CYS A 44 0.26 6.50 -3.23
C CYS A 44 -0.75 6.88 -2.15
N VAL A 45 -0.79 8.16 -1.78
CA VAL A 45 -1.74 8.64 -0.79
C VAL A 45 -3.17 8.47 -1.31
N THR A 46 -3.40 8.82 -2.57
CA THR A 46 -4.72 8.70 -3.17
C THR A 46 -5.18 7.25 -3.22
N LEU A 47 -4.30 6.37 -3.65
CA LEU A 47 -4.64 4.96 -3.75
C LEU A 47 -4.99 4.39 -2.39
N LEU A 48 -4.18 4.69 -1.39
CA LEU A 48 -4.43 4.15 -0.06
C LEU A 48 -5.76 4.67 0.49
N ARG A 49 -6.07 5.94 0.26
CA ARG A 49 -7.33 6.49 0.72
C ARG A 49 -8.52 5.83 0.03
N LEU A 50 -8.42 5.63 -1.28
CA LEU A 50 -9.50 4.98 -2.02
C LEU A 50 -9.78 3.59 -1.52
N LEU A 51 -8.73 2.83 -1.30
CA LEU A 51 -8.92 1.46 -0.86
C LEU A 51 -9.31 1.37 0.62
N ARG A 52 -8.87 2.34 1.41
CA ARG A 52 -9.32 2.39 2.81
C ARG A 52 -10.82 2.59 2.86
N ASP A 53 -11.35 3.47 2.01
CA ASP A 53 -12.79 3.70 1.98
C ASP A 53 -13.54 2.46 1.51
N HIS A 54 -13.03 1.80 0.48
CA HIS A 54 -13.68 0.58 -0.01
C HIS A 54 -13.63 -0.53 1.03
N SER A 55 -12.66 -0.52 1.92
CA SER A 55 -12.45 -1.62 2.85
C SER A 55 -13.27 -1.51 4.13
N ARG A 56 -13.93 -0.38 4.36
CA ARG A 56 -14.59 -0.17 5.65
C ARG A 56 -15.58 -1.27 6.00
N PHE A 57 -16.42 -1.65 5.06
CA PHE A 57 -17.42 -2.68 5.34
C PHE A 57 -16.77 -4.03 5.56
N VAL A 58 -15.80 -4.35 4.71
CA VAL A 58 -15.16 -5.65 4.78
C VAL A 58 -14.43 -5.83 6.10
N LEU A 59 -13.78 -4.76 6.58
CA LEU A 59 -13.04 -4.85 7.82
C LEU A 59 -13.90 -4.52 9.03
N LYS A 60 -15.17 -4.23 8.79
CA LYS A 60 -16.12 -3.97 9.85
C LYS A 60 -15.71 -2.81 10.74
N VAL A 61 -15.31 -1.75 10.09
CA VAL A 61 -14.98 -0.52 10.80
C VAL A 61 -16.26 0.26 10.90
N THR A 62 -16.89 0.24 12.04
CA THR A 62 -18.19 0.85 12.20
C THR A 62 -18.13 2.27 12.73
N ASP A 63 -17.07 2.63 13.40
CA ASP A 63 -16.94 3.97 13.95
C ASP A 63 -15.99 4.76 13.08
N THR A 64 -16.54 5.50 12.14
CA THR A 64 -15.71 6.21 11.18
C THR A 64 -15.06 7.45 11.75
N ALA A 65 -15.45 7.85 12.95
CA ALA A 65 -14.83 9.01 13.57
C ALA A 65 -13.50 8.66 14.22
N ARG A 66 -13.20 7.39 14.38
CA ARG A 66 -11.98 6.98 15.04
C ARG A 66 -10.97 6.49 14.04
N GLU A 67 -9.72 6.58 14.42
CA GLU A 67 -8.69 6.04 13.59
C GLU A 67 -8.84 4.53 13.52
N LEU A 68 -8.39 3.96 12.43
CA LEU A 68 -8.44 2.51 12.30
C LEU A 68 -7.46 1.89 13.28
N PRO A 69 -7.84 0.78 13.90
CA PRO A 69 -6.89 0.05 14.71
C PRO A 69 -5.66 -0.29 13.90
N PHE A 70 -4.53 -0.34 14.57
CA PHE A 70 -3.25 -0.58 13.90
C PHE A 70 -3.30 -1.84 13.03
N GLY A 71 -3.88 -2.91 13.54
CA GLY A 71 -3.94 -4.16 12.77
C GLY A 71 -4.70 -4.01 11.47
N LYS A 72 -5.81 -3.26 11.49
CA LYS A 72 -6.60 -3.07 10.27
C LYS A 72 -5.90 -2.13 9.31
N GLU A 73 -5.21 -1.14 9.83
CA GLU A 73 -4.45 -0.24 8.98
C GLU A 73 -3.36 -1.02 8.25
N MET A 74 -2.69 -1.93 8.94
CA MET A 74 -1.66 -2.75 8.32
C MET A 74 -2.24 -3.68 7.26
N LYS A 75 -3.43 -4.22 7.49
CA LYS A 75 -4.08 -5.04 6.48
C LYS A 75 -4.32 -4.25 5.20
N ILE A 76 -4.73 -3.01 5.34
CA ILE A 76 -4.98 -2.18 4.16
C ILE A 76 -3.67 -1.92 3.42
N ILE A 77 -2.65 -1.49 4.14
CA ILE A 77 -1.37 -1.18 3.52
C ILE A 77 -0.82 -2.37 2.74
N PHE A 78 -0.73 -3.53 3.38
CA PHE A 78 -0.17 -4.70 2.71
C PHE A 78 -1.13 -5.26 1.67
N GLY A 79 -2.41 -5.24 1.97
CA GLY A 79 -3.41 -5.79 1.07
C GLY A 79 -3.51 -5.04 -0.25
N VAL A 80 -3.38 -3.71 -0.19
CA VAL A 80 -3.39 -2.91 -1.41
C VAL A 80 -2.24 -3.32 -2.31
N LEU A 81 -1.04 -3.49 -1.74
CA LEU A 81 0.12 -3.84 -2.54
C LEU A 81 0.02 -5.25 -3.10
N VAL A 82 -0.48 -6.19 -2.31
CA VAL A 82 -0.69 -7.55 -2.80
C VAL A 82 -1.73 -7.57 -3.92
N ALA A 83 -2.79 -6.77 -3.76
CA ALA A 83 -3.82 -6.69 -4.78
C ALA A 83 -3.25 -6.15 -6.09
N LEU A 84 -2.40 -5.12 -6.01
CA LEU A 84 -1.76 -4.59 -7.21
C LEU A 84 -0.92 -5.65 -7.90
N GLN A 85 -0.15 -6.40 -7.12
CA GLN A 85 0.66 -7.47 -7.69
C GLN A 85 -0.22 -8.47 -8.43
N ALA A 86 -1.33 -8.86 -7.82
CA ALA A 86 -2.22 -9.83 -8.44
C ALA A 86 -2.84 -9.31 -9.73
N LEU A 87 -3.30 -8.08 -9.72
CA LEU A 87 -3.91 -7.49 -10.91
C LEU A 87 -2.91 -7.34 -12.05
N LEU A 88 -1.72 -6.89 -11.72
CA LEU A 88 -0.74 -6.61 -12.77
C LEU A 88 -0.05 -7.85 -13.29
N THR A 89 -0.03 -8.90 -12.50
CA THR A 89 0.55 -10.16 -12.96
C THR A 89 -0.24 -10.73 -14.14
N VAL A 90 -1.54 -10.51 -14.17
CA VAL A 90 -2.35 -10.97 -15.28
C VAL A 90 -1.96 -10.23 -16.55
N LEU A 91 -1.68 -8.95 -16.44
CA LEU A 91 -1.36 -8.13 -17.60
C LEU A 91 0.11 -8.22 -17.98
N ASN A 92 0.97 -8.34 -16.99
CA ASN A 92 2.40 -8.41 -17.19
C ASN A 92 2.95 -9.51 -16.32
N PRO A 93 3.18 -10.67 -16.88
CA PRO A 93 3.69 -11.79 -16.07
C PRO A 93 5.00 -11.40 -15.40
N GLY A 94 5.16 -11.79 -14.19
CA GLY A 94 6.36 -11.48 -13.43
C GLY A 94 5.99 -10.64 -12.23
N THR A 95 6.38 -11.08 -11.06
CA THR A 95 6.07 -10.37 -9.83
C THR A 95 6.98 -9.18 -9.68
N ASN A 96 6.44 -8.10 -9.18
CA ASN A 96 7.20 -6.90 -8.92
C ASN A 96 6.95 -6.46 -7.49
N ASP A 97 8.02 -6.17 -6.76
CA ASP A 97 7.92 -5.71 -5.38
C ASP A 97 8.09 -4.21 -5.24
N ASP A 98 8.38 -3.51 -6.32
CA ASP A 98 8.64 -2.08 -6.26
C ASP A 98 7.35 -1.31 -6.26
N ILE A 99 7.05 -0.64 -5.16
CA ILE A 99 5.78 0.06 -4.97
C ILE A 99 5.55 1.11 -6.05
N HIS A 100 6.57 1.92 -6.35
CA HIS A 100 6.40 2.96 -7.36
C HIS A 100 6.01 2.36 -8.70
N THR A 101 6.65 1.28 -9.08
CA THR A 101 6.34 0.60 -10.34
C THR A 101 4.91 0.05 -10.30
N LEU A 102 4.52 -0.57 -9.21
CA LEU A 102 3.17 -1.13 -9.10
C LEU A 102 2.11 -0.04 -9.24
N VAL A 103 2.27 1.06 -8.52
CA VAL A 103 1.27 2.12 -8.55
C VAL A 103 1.24 2.79 -9.93
N HIS A 104 2.42 3.04 -10.49
CA HIS A 104 2.52 3.68 -11.79
C HIS A 104 1.89 2.81 -12.89
N GLU A 105 2.18 1.51 -12.89
CA GLU A 105 1.61 0.62 -13.89
C GLU A 105 0.12 0.46 -13.71
N ALA A 106 -0.37 0.44 -12.48
CA ALA A 106 -1.79 0.34 -12.23
C ALA A 106 -2.51 1.55 -12.82
N ARG A 107 -1.97 2.73 -12.58
CA ARG A 107 -2.56 3.94 -13.11
C ARG A 107 -2.53 3.94 -14.63
N ARG A 108 -1.43 3.51 -15.21
CA ARG A 108 -1.29 3.47 -16.66
C ARG A 108 -2.26 2.47 -17.29
N CYS A 109 -2.37 1.29 -16.70
CA CYS A 109 -3.21 0.23 -17.28
C CYS A 109 -4.69 0.51 -17.15
N TYR A 110 -5.11 1.16 -16.07
CA TYR A 110 -6.53 1.41 -15.81
C TYR A 110 -6.96 2.84 -16.12
N GLY A 111 -6.03 3.68 -16.51
CA GLY A 111 -6.33 5.06 -16.89
C GLY A 111 -6.29 6.04 -15.72
N SER A 112 -6.71 5.62 -14.54
CA SER A 112 -6.63 6.43 -13.34
C SER A 112 -6.70 5.51 -12.14
N LEU A 113 -6.34 6.00 -10.98
CA LEU A 113 -6.43 5.20 -9.77
C LEU A 113 -7.88 4.95 -9.38
N GLU A 114 -8.75 5.89 -9.68
CA GLU A 114 -10.17 5.72 -9.39
C GLU A 114 -10.82 4.63 -10.23
N SER A 115 -10.21 4.29 -11.34
CA SER A 115 -10.73 3.25 -12.23
C SER A 115 -10.32 1.85 -11.83
N LEU A 116 -9.49 1.71 -10.81
CA LEU A 116 -9.09 0.39 -10.35
C LEU A 116 -10.29 -0.38 -9.80
N PRO A 117 -10.28 -1.72 -9.95
CA PRO A 117 -11.41 -2.53 -9.48
C PRO A 117 -11.39 -2.66 -7.97
N GLY A 118 -11.90 -1.65 -7.28
CA GLY A 118 -11.82 -1.57 -5.83
C GLY A 118 -12.42 -2.76 -5.10
N GLN A 119 -13.56 -3.26 -5.57
CA GLN A 119 -14.18 -4.37 -4.88
C GLN A 119 -13.37 -5.65 -4.99
N GLN A 120 -12.76 -5.87 -6.14
CA GLN A 120 -11.90 -7.02 -6.31
C GLN A 120 -10.65 -6.89 -5.42
N MET A 121 -10.11 -5.69 -5.35
CA MET A 121 -8.92 -5.45 -4.54
C MET A 121 -9.20 -5.64 -3.06
N VAL A 122 -10.40 -5.30 -2.61
CA VAL A 122 -10.76 -5.44 -1.21
C VAL A 122 -10.69 -6.89 -0.74
N ARG A 123 -10.92 -7.84 -1.64
CA ARG A 123 -10.81 -9.24 -1.26
C ARG A 123 -9.39 -9.58 -0.85
N TYR A 124 -8.41 -9.02 -1.54
CA TYR A 124 -7.02 -9.25 -1.17
C TYR A 124 -6.70 -8.57 0.15
N ILE A 125 -7.29 -7.40 0.38
CA ILE A 125 -7.07 -6.70 1.64
C ILE A 125 -7.62 -7.53 2.80
N ALA A 126 -8.83 -8.06 2.64
CA ALA A 126 -9.45 -8.85 3.69
C ALA A 126 -8.65 -10.11 4.00
N ALA A 127 -8.00 -10.67 3.00
CA ALA A 127 -7.22 -11.88 3.19
C ALA A 127 -5.78 -11.62 3.61
N SER A 128 -5.37 -10.37 3.64
CA SER A 128 -3.98 -10.02 3.93
C SER A 128 -3.60 -10.36 5.37
N ARG A 129 -2.38 -10.79 5.57
CA ARG A 129 -1.86 -11.09 6.90
C ARG A 129 -0.57 -10.31 7.11
N PRO A 130 -0.70 -9.02 7.28
CA PRO A 130 0.47 -8.17 7.42
C PRO A 130 1.14 -8.45 8.75
N GLY A 131 2.35 -8.19 8.86
CA GLY A 131 3.06 -8.36 10.10
C GLY A 131 3.55 -9.75 10.38
N ARG A 132 3.04 -10.76 9.63
CA ARG A 132 3.54 -12.01 9.88
C ARG A 132 4.70 -12.18 9.01
N ARG A 133 5.81 -12.57 9.52
CA ARG A 133 6.94 -12.63 8.82
C ARG A 133 6.75 -13.78 8.05
N GLY A 134 7.05 -13.98 7.06
CA GLY A 134 6.82 -15.08 6.27
C GLY A 134 7.06 -16.28 7.04
N PRO A 135 6.81 -17.27 6.52
CA PRO A 135 6.83 -18.42 7.24
C PRO A 135 8.12 -18.57 7.64
N ARG A 136 8.26 -18.61 8.21
CA ARG A 136 9.14 -18.45 8.64
C ARG A 136 9.37 -19.45 8.48
N GLY A 137 9.62 -19.54 8.25
CA GLY A 137 9.87 -20.58 8.11
C GLY A 137 9.75 -20.46 7.80
#